data_e146ad4c58e1e47536b4cb72d548e5cd
#
_entry.id   e146ad4c58e1e47536b4cb72d548e5cd
#
_cell.length_a   1.000
_cell.length_b   1.000
_cell.length_c   1.000
_cell.angle_alpha   90.00
_cell.angle_beta   90.00
_cell.angle_gamma   90.00
#
_symmetry.space_group_name_H-M   'P 1'
#
loop_
_entity.id
_entity.type
_entity.pdbx_description
1 polymer ?
#
loop_
_entity_poly.entity_id
_entity_poly.type
_entity_poly.pdbx_seq_one_letter_code
_entity_poly.pdbx_strand_id
1 'polypeptide(L)'
;DLRMAVLPPCVWSNEYKVYKGTLNCFVDQRSADVPVGLPFNISQYAILMSLLAKEAGLQPGKLYYNIADAHIYVNQIDGIKKQLKNYEKMLKFEKIISEKSDVYLEEVHDALKSTKEKKEEYLNNNPDNEEAQAEFNDAKKDLQIFELMITKKKPILELADKKNFYEYS
;
A
#
# COMPACT_ATOMS: atom_id res chain seq x y z
N ASP A 1 17.59 -23.82 -14.43
CA ASP A 1 18.93 -24.29 -14.12
C ASP A 1 19.63 -23.20 -13.32
N LEU A 2 19.98 -23.49 -12.05
CA LEU A 2 20.63 -22.53 -11.15
C LEU A 2 21.99 -22.03 -11.68
N ARG A 3 22.63 -22.76 -12.59
CA ARG A 3 23.90 -22.36 -13.22
C ARG A 3 23.76 -21.18 -14.18
N MET A 4 22.55 -20.86 -14.63
CA MET A 4 22.25 -19.72 -15.50
C MET A 4 21.77 -18.49 -14.71
N ALA A 5 21.45 -18.64 -13.43
CA ALA A 5 21.00 -17.54 -12.58
C ALA A 5 22.21 -16.80 -12.00
N VAL A 6 22.25 -15.47 -12.16
CA VAL A 6 23.27 -14.61 -11.56
C VAL A 6 23.13 -14.58 -10.04
N LEU A 7 21.90 -14.61 -9.53
CA LEU A 7 21.57 -14.67 -8.10
C LEU A 7 20.52 -15.76 -7.85
N PRO A 8 20.56 -16.44 -6.68
CA PRO A 8 19.49 -17.32 -6.25
C PRO A 8 18.17 -16.54 -6.10
N PRO A 9 16.99 -17.17 -6.28
CA PRO A 9 15.72 -16.53 -6.04
C PRO A 9 15.64 -15.90 -4.64
N CYS A 10 15.05 -14.71 -4.51
CA CYS A 10 14.86 -14.06 -3.21
C CYS A 10 13.84 -14.82 -2.35
N VAL A 11 12.72 -15.23 -2.93
CA VAL A 11 11.80 -16.19 -2.31
C VAL A 11 12.25 -17.58 -2.73
N TRP A 12 12.55 -18.44 -1.76
CA TRP A 12 13.09 -19.78 -2.00
C TRP A 12 12.13 -20.90 -1.61
N SER A 13 11.12 -20.61 -0.77
CA SER A 13 10.11 -21.58 -0.36
C SER A 13 8.75 -20.90 -0.20
N ASN A 14 7.69 -21.63 -0.56
CA ASN A 14 6.33 -21.33 -0.15
C ASN A 14 5.57 -22.63 0.14
N GLU A 15 4.81 -22.64 1.22
CA GLU A 15 3.99 -23.77 1.66
C GLU A 15 2.54 -23.34 1.81
N TYR A 16 1.63 -24.26 1.50
CA TYR A 16 0.19 -24.03 1.65
C TYR A 16 -0.40 -25.02 2.63
N LYS A 17 -1.23 -24.51 3.55
CA LYS A 17 -1.88 -25.35 4.57
C LYS A 17 -3.36 -25.04 4.65
N VAL A 18 -4.17 -26.09 4.52
CA VAL A 18 -5.62 -25.99 4.68
C VAL A 18 -5.99 -26.21 6.15
N TYR A 19 -6.78 -25.31 6.72
CA TYR A 19 -7.34 -25.44 8.04
C TYR A 19 -8.78 -24.90 8.10
N LYS A 20 -9.74 -25.73 8.46
CA LYS A 20 -11.16 -25.37 8.56
C LYS A 20 -11.71 -24.65 7.31
N GLY A 21 -11.43 -25.21 6.13
CA GLY A 21 -11.90 -24.64 4.87
C GLY A 21 -11.17 -23.39 4.38
N THR A 22 -10.05 -23.04 5.03
CA THR A 22 -9.26 -21.85 4.73
C THR A 22 -7.87 -22.24 4.28
N LEU A 23 -7.39 -21.67 3.17
CA LEU A 23 -6.03 -21.88 2.63
C LEU A 23 -5.09 -20.81 3.20
N ASN A 24 -4.10 -21.23 3.98
CA ASN A 24 -3.03 -20.37 4.49
C ASN A 24 -1.76 -20.58 3.67
N CYS A 25 -0.97 -19.51 3.50
CA CYS A 25 0.31 -19.54 2.79
C CYS A 25 1.44 -19.12 3.74
N PHE A 26 2.57 -19.85 3.69
CA PHE A 26 3.81 -19.56 4.41
C PHE A 26 4.89 -19.32 3.39
N VAL A 27 5.55 -18.18 3.42
CA VAL A 27 6.57 -17.76 2.46
C VAL A 27 7.88 -17.50 3.18
N ASP A 28 8.97 -18.08 2.68
CA ASP A 28 10.33 -17.82 3.14
C ASP A 28 11.10 -17.06 2.08
N GLN A 29 11.54 -15.85 2.43
CA GLN A 29 12.33 -14.96 1.59
C GLN A 29 13.68 -14.69 2.23
N ARG A 30 14.79 -14.96 1.49
CA ARG A 30 16.15 -14.75 2.00
C ARG A 30 16.56 -13.29 2.05
N SER A 31 16.02 -12.45 1.17
CA SER A 31 16.43 -11.05 1.02
C SER A 31 15.28 -10.21 0.49
N ALA A 32 15.01 -9.06 1.11
CA ALA A 32 13.92 -8.18 0.77
C ALA A 32 14.35 -6.71 0.79
N ASP A 33 14.23 -6.03 -0.35
CA ASP A 33 14.17 -4.58 -0.46
C ASP A 33 12.82 -4.12 0.08
N VAL A 34 12.80 -3.64 1.32
CA VAL A 34 11.57 -3.35 2.07
C VAL A 34 10.70 -2.27 1.39
N PRO A 35 11.25 -1.14 0.91
CA PRO A 35 10.44 -0.07 0.33
C PRO A 35 9.81 -0.40 -1.02
N VAL A 36 10.49 -1.16 -1.86
CA VAL A 36 10.09 -1.39 -3.26
C VAL A 36 9.76 -2.84 -3.53
N GLY A 37 10.68 -3.76 -3.25
CA GLY A 37 10.50 -5.17 -3.59
C GLY A 37 9.45 -5.89 -2.74
N LEU A 38 9.48 -5.68 -1.42
CA LEU A 38 8.63 -6.41 -0.49
C LEU A 38 7.12 -6.21 -0.71
N PRO A 39 6.58 -5.00 -0.98
CA PRO A 39 5.17 -4.82 -1.28
C PRO A 39 4.70 -5.65 -2.49
N PHE A 40 5.51 -5.72 -3.54
CA PHE A 40 5.22 -6.55 -4.72
C PHE A 40 5.26 -8.04 -4.38
N ASN A 41 6.27 -8.48 -3.63
CA ASN A 41 6.39 -9.88 -3.23
C ASN A 41 5.18 -10.32 -2.38
N ILE A 42 4.77 -9.53 -1.38
CA ILE A 42 3.60 -9.83 -0.56
C ILE A 42 2.34 -9.89 -1.41
N SER A 43 2.12 -8.90 -2.29
CA SER A 43 0.97 -8.85 -3.18
C SER A 43 0.92 -10.05 -4.11
N GLN A 44 2.05 -10.45 -4.69
CA GLN A 44 2.16 -11.62 -5.57
C GLN A 44 1.69 -12.91 -4.87
N TYR A 45 2.17 -13.17 -3.66
CA TYR A 45 1.79 -14.39 -2.93
C TYR A 45 0.38 -14.32 -2.36
N ALA A 46 -0.12 -13.14 -2.01
CA ALA A 46 -1.51 -12.95 -1.61
C ALA A 46 -2.48 -13.24 -2.78
N ILE A 47 -2.16 -12.77 -3.98
CA ILE A 47 -2.93 -13.04 -5.21
C ILE A 47 -2.86 -14.54 -5.54
N LEU A 48 -1.67 -15.13 -5.54
CA LEU A 48 -1.48 -16.56 -5.82
C LEU A 48 -2.28 -17.42 -4.85
N MET A 49 -2.21 -17.14 -3.54
CA MET A 49 -2.99 -17.84 -2.52
C MET A 49 -4.50 -17.70 -2.79
N SER A 50 -4.97 -16.52 -3.18
CA SER A 50 -6.38 -16.26 -3.46
C SER A 50 -6.87 -17.03 -4.69
N LEU A 51 -6.05 -17.11 -5.75
CA LEU A 51 -6.34 -17.89 -6.95
C LEU A 51 -6.40 -19.40 -6.64
N LEU A 52 -5.42 -19.92 -5.89
CA LEU A 52 -5.38 -21.32 -5.49
C LEU A 52 -6.56 -21.68 -4.56
N ALA A 53 -6.92 -20.80 -3.64
CA ALA A 53 -8.08 -21.00 -2.79
C ALA A 53 -9.38 -21.05 -3.60
N LYS A 54 -9.56 -20.13 -4.56
CA LYS A 54 -10.71 -20.12 -5.47
C LYS A 54 -10.80 -21.43 -6.26
N GLU A 55 -9.71 -21.90 -6.87
CA GLU A 55 -9.65 -23.13 -7.66
C GLU A 55 -9.98 -24.37 -6.81
N ALA A 56 -9.52 -24.40 -5.56
CA ALA A 56 -9.76 -25.50 -4.62
C ALA A 56 -11.11 -25.42 -3.89
N GLY A 57 -11.95 -24.44 -4.14
CA GLY A 57 -13.21 -24.23 -3.40
C GLY A 57 -13.01 -23.84 -1.92
N LEU A 58 -11.88 -23.23 -1.59
CA LEU A 58 -11.51 -22.80 -0.23
C LEU A 58 -11.62 -21.29 -0.09
N GLN A 59 -11.64 -20.82 1.16
CA GLN A 59 -11.50 -19.39 1.46
C GLN A 59 -10.01 -19.01 1.57
N PRO A 60 -9.57 -17.85 1.04
CA PRO A 60 -8.23 -17.36 1.27
C PRO A 60 -8.07 -17.02 2.77
N GLY A 61 -6.96 -17.47 3.36
CA GLY A 61 -6.65 -17.33 4.76
C GLY A 61 -5.56 -16.29 5.03
N LYS A 62 -4.61 -16.68 5.88
CA LYS A 62 -3.50 -15.84 6.29
C LYS A 62 -2.25 -16.11 5.45
N LEU A 63 -1.56 -15.03 5.09
CA LEU A 63 -0.22 -15.06 4.52
C LEU A 63 0.79 -14.81 5.65
N TYR A 64 1.62 -15.82 5.93
CA TYR A 64 2.74 -15.74 6.86
C TYR A 64 4.01 -15.51 6.06
N TYR A 65 4.73 -14.46 6.37
CA TYR A 65 5.90 -14.04 5.59
C TYR A 65 7.12 -13.96 6.48
N ASN A 66 8.11 -14.81 6.22
CA ASN A 66 9.38 -14.85 6.94
C ASN A 66 10.49 -14.26 6.06
N ILE A 67 11.26 -13.31 6.58
CA ILE A 67 12.32 -12.61 5.87
C ILE A 67 13.59 -12.71 6.67
N ALA A 68 14.65 -13.30 6.07
CA ALA A 68 15.94 -13.45 6.73
C ALA A 68 16.77 -12.15 6.72
N ASP A 69 16.77 -11.42 5.59
CA ASP A 69 17.45 -10.14 5.44
C ASP A 69 16.49 -9.08 4.88
N ALA A 70 15.95 -8.26 5.77
CA ALA A 70 15.13 -7.12 5.42
C ALA A 70 15.98 -5.85 5.41
N HIS A 71 16.11 -5.18 4.27
CA HIS A 71 16.99 -4.03 4.11
C HIS A 71 16.35 -2.85 3.39
N ILE A 72 16.95 -1.68 3.58
CA ILE A 72 16.62 -0.42 2.91
C ILE A 72 17.89 0.11 2.29
N TYR A 73 17.91 0.40 0.99
CA TYR A 73 19.05 1.02 0.34
C TYR A 73 19.19 2.49 0.74
N VAL A 74 20.44 2.99 0.78
CA VAL A 74 20.75 4.36 1.23
C VAL A 74 20.00 5.41 0.39
N ASN A 75 19.87 5.22 -0.91
CA ASN A 75 19.15 6.12 -1.82
C ASN A 75 17.62 6.12 -1.63
N GLN A 76 17.08 5.21 -0.82
CA GLN A 76 15.64 5.12 -0.52
C GLN A 76 15.26 5.82 0.79
N ILE A 77 16.25 6.16 1.66
CA ILE A 77 16.01 6.65 3.03
C ILE A 77 15.12 7.88 3.06
N ASP A 78 15.37 8.86 2.19
CA ASP A 78 14.56 10.10 2.18
C ASP A 78 13.12 9.85 1.71
N GLY A 79 12.94 8.94 0.75
CA GLY A 79 11.61 8.48 0.34
C GLY A 79 10.84 7.82 1.49
N ILE A 80 11.49 6.96 2.26
CA ILE A 80 10.90 6.29 3.42
C ILE A 80 10.53 7.28 4.53
N LYS A 81 11.40 8.23 4.85
CA LYS A 81 11.08 9.29 5.82
C LYS A 81 9.84 10.07 5.41
N LYS A 82 9.70 10.39 4.12
CA LYS A 82 8.52 11.06 3.56
C LYS A 82 7.27 10.17 3.65
N GLN A 83 7.40 8.87 3.39
CA GLN A 83 6.31 7.90 3.50
C GLN A 83 5.83 7.76 4.96
N LEU A 84 6.73 7.66 5.93
CA LEU A 84 6.40 7.61 7.37
C LEU A 84 5.66 8.88 7.82
N LYS A 85 6.13 10.08 7.43
CA LYS A 85 5.44 11.34 7.72
C LYS A 85 4.02 11.37 7.19
N ASN A 86 3.78 10.81 5.99
CA ASN A 86 2.44 10.70 5.42
C ASN A 86 1.57 9.67 6.18
N TYR A 87 2.15 8.56 6.62
CA TYR A 87 1.45 7.57 7.42
C TYR A 87 1.00 8.15 8.77
N GLU A 88 1.83 8.96 9.43
CA GLU A 88 1.46 9.68 10.65
C GLU A 88 0.27 10.63 10.42
N LYS A 89 0.25 11.35 9.29
CA LYS A 89 -0.90 12.18 8.89
C LYS A 89 -2.16 11.35 8.67
N MET A 90 -2.03 10.20 7.99
CA MET A 90 -3.13 9.28 7.76
C MET A 90 -3.73 8.76 9.07
N LEU A 91 -2.91 8.39 10.04
CA LEU A 91 -3.38 7.96 11.36
C LEU A 91 -4.15 9.06 12.11
N LYS A 92 -3.72 10.33 11.98
CA LYS A 92 -4.46 11.47 12.56
C LYS A 92 -5.84 11.63 11.92
N PHE A 93 -5.94 11.53 10.61
CA PHE A 93 -7.22 11.59 9.90
C PHE A 93 -8.11 10.39 10.22
N GLU A 94 -7.55 9.17 10.31
CA GLU A 94 -8.30 7.99 10.71
C GLU A 94 -8.97 8.16 12.07
N LYS A 95 -8.25 8.73 13.03
CA LYS A 95 -8.80 9.06 14.34
C LYS A 95 -9.95 10.06 14.24
N ILE A 96 -9.78 11.15 13.47
CA ILE A 96 -10.82 12.15 13.25
C ILE A 96 -12.07 11.50 12.63
N ILE A 97 -11.90 10.69 11.58
CA ILE A 97 -13.00 10.04 10.87
C ILE A 97 -13.75 9.04 11.76
N SER A 98 -13.04 8.34 12.64
CA SER A 98 -13.65 7.35 13.54
C SER A 98 -14.42 7.96 14.73
N GLU A 99 -14.04 9.16 15.15
CA GLU A 99 -14.56 9.79 16.38
C GLU A 99 -15.57 10.91 16.13
N LYS A 100 -15.69 11.43 14.90
CA LYS A 100 -16.44 12.64 14.60
C LYS A 100 -17.67 12.38 13.70
N SER A 101 -18.65 13.29 13.79
CA SER A 101 -19.86 13.26 12.96
C SER A 101 -19.57 13.64 11.51
N ASP A 102 -20.47 13.24 10.60
CA ASP A 102 -20.35 13.56 9.17
C ASP A 102 -20.28 15.08 8.91
N VAL A 103 -21.04 15.89 9.67
CA VAL A 103 -21.00 17.37 9.58
C VAL A 103 -19.60 17.91 9.90
N TYR A 104 -18.95 17.36 10.93
CA TYR A 104 -17.58 17.76 11.27
C TYR A 104 -16.58 17.32 10.21
N LEU A 105 -16.79 16.19 9.57
CA LEU A 105 -15.93 15.72 8.47
C LEU A 105 -16.04 16.62 7.25
N GLU A 106 -17.25 17.14 6.93
CA GLU A 106 -17.45 18.15 5.89
C GLU A 106 -16.70 19.46 6.21
N GLU A 107 -16.77 19.94 7.46
CA GLU A 107 -16.02 21.13 7.90
C GLU A 107 -14.50 20.93 7.76
N VAL A 108 -13.97 19.75 8.12
CA VAL A 108 -12.54 19.44 7.95
C VAL A 108 -12.15 19.38 6.49
N HIS A 109 -12.99 18.77 5.64
CA HIS A 109 -12.78 18.71 4.20
C HIS A 109 -12.70 20.11 3.57
N ASP A 110 -13.66 20.97 3.90
CA ASP A 110 -13.71 22.34 3.41
C ASP A 110 -12.52 23.18 3.88
N ALA A 111 -12.09 22.98 5.13
CA ALA A 111 -10.89 23.64 5.65
C ALA A 111 -9.61 23.21 4.91
N LEU A 112 -9.46 21.92 4.61
CA LEU A 112 -8.32 21.41 3.84
C LEU A 112 -8.35 21.93 2.39
N LYS A 113 -9.51 21.97 1.78
CA LYS A 113 -9.73 22.52 0.43
C LYS A 113 -9.37 24.01 0.36
N SER A 114 -9.88 24.82 1.30
CA SER A 114 -9.55 26.25 1.40
C SER A 114 -8.05 26.46 1.63
N THR A 115 -7.41 25.63 2.45
CA THR A 115 -5.96 25.71 2.68
C THR A 115 -5.18 25.44 1.39
N LYS A 116 -5.55 24.41 0.62
CA LYS A 116 -4.94 24.11 -0.67
C LYS A 116 -5.09 25.26 -1.65
N GLU A 117 -6.31 25.86 -1.76
CA GLU A 117 -6.59 26.96 -2.67
C GLU A 117 -5.75 28.22 -2.34
N LYS A 118 -5.64 28.57 -1.05
CA LYS A 118 -4.79 29.68 -0.61
C LYS A 118 -3.30 29.46 -0.93
N LYS A 119 -2.81 28.24 -0.76
CA LYS A 119 -1.43 27.91 -1.09
C LYS A 119 -1.19 27.92 -2.60
N GLU A 120 -2.17 27.49 -3.39
CA GLU A 120 -2.13 27.56 -4.85
C GLU A 120 -2.09 29.01 -5.36
N GLU A 121 -2.92 29.89 -4.79
CA GLU A 121 -2.92 31.33 -5.11
C GLU A 121 -1.58 31.98 -4.75
N TYR A 122 -1.03 31.66 -3.56
CA TYR A 122 0.28 32.17 -3.16
C TYR A 122 1.39 31.71 -4.08
N LEU A 123 1.39 30.44 -4.48
CA LEU A 123 2.37 29.89 -5.43
C LEU A 123 2.26 30.56 -6.80
N ASN A 124 1.05 30.80 -7.32
CA ASN A 124 0.84 31.46 -8.60
C ASN A 124 1.40 32.89 -8.62
N ASN A 125 1.39 33.58 -7.47
CA ASN A 125 1.97 34.91 -7.30
C ASN A 125 3.49 34.87 -7.05
N ASN A 126 4.07 33.69 -6.73
CA ASN A 126 5.47 33.49 -6.41
C ASN A 126 6.00 32.19 -7.05
N PRO A 127 6.00 32.07 -8.41
CA PRO A 127 6.21 30.80 -9.10
C PRO A 127 7.61 30.18 -8.88
N ASP A 128 8.62 31.01 -8.62
CA ASP A 128 10.00 30.57 -8.43
C ASP A 128 10.34 30.30 -6.96
N ASN A 129 9.37 30.37 -6.05
CA ASN A 129 9.57 30.12 -4.62
C ASN A 129 9.43 28.62 -4.32
N GLU A 130 10.55 27.94 -4.07
CA GLU A 130 10.59 26.51 -3.73
C GLU A 130 9.81 26.15 -2.45
N GLU A 131 9.80 27.05 -1.46
CA GLU A 131 9.04 26.84 -0.20
C GLU A 131 7.53 26.92 -0.47
N ALA A 132 7.07 27.88 -1.29
CA ALA A 132 5.67 27.98 -1.72
C ALA A 132 5.23 26.73 -2.48
N GLN A 133 6.09 26.20 -3.36
CA GLN A 133 5.83 24.96 -4.09
C GLN A 133 5.72 23.74 -3.13
N ALA A 134 6.59 23.67 -2.13
CA ALA A 134 6.57 22.60 -1.13
C ALA A 134 5.29 22.64 -0.27
N GLU A 135 4.91 23.83 0.20
CA GLU A 135 3.71 24.05 1.00
C GLU A 135 2.41 23.72 0.23
N PHE A 136 2.32 24.12 -1.04
CA PHE A 136 1.19 23.76 -1.90
C PHE A 136 1.10 22.24 -2.09
N ASN A 137 2.22 21.58 -2.38
CA ASN A 137 2.26 20.13 -2.55
C ASN A 137 1.85 19.38 -1.27
N ASP A 138 2.24 19.86 -0.10
CA ASP A 138 1.85 19.28 1.20
C ASP A 138 0.33 19.45 1.44
N ALA A 139 -0.22 20.65 1.21
CA ALA A 139 -1.65 20.92 1.36
C ALA A 139 -2.51 20.08 0.39
N LYS A 140 -2.09 19.99 -0.87
CA LYS A 140 -2.73 19.13 -1.88
C LYS A 140 -2.75 17.68 -1.45
N LYS A 141 -1.66 17.20 -0.88
CA LYS A 141 -1.53 15.81 -0.42
C LYS A 141 -2.38 15.52 0.82
N ASP A 142 -2.48 16.46 1.76
CA ASP A 142 -3.31 16.31 2.93
C ASP A 142 -4.79 16.16 2.55
N LEU A 143 -5.26 16.97 1.62
CA LEU A 143 -6.62 16.87 1.07
C LEU A 143 -6.83 15.50 0.39
N GLN A 144 -5.90 15.06 -0.46
CA GLN A 144 -6.02 13.75 -1.16
C GLN A 144 -6.08 12.57 -0.18
N ILE A 145 -5.25 12.57 0.88
CA ILE A 145 -5.27 11.52 1.91
C ILE A 145 -6.61 11.50 2.61
N PHE A 146 -7.13 12.66 3.01
CA PHE A 146 -8.39 12.77 3.72
C PHE A 146 -9.57 12.30 2.85
N GLU A 147 -9.66 12.71 1.59
CA GLU A 147 -10.68 12.28 0.63
C GLU A 147 -10.67 10.76 0.41
N LEU A 148 -9.46 10.17 0.28
CA LEU A 148 -9.29 8.73 0.11
C LEU A 148 -9.81 7.94 1.32
N MET A 149 -9.61 8.48 2.52
CA MET A 149 -10.03 7.83 3.77
C MET A 149 -11.55 7.96 3.99
N ILE A 150 -12.15 9.12 3.71
CA ILE A 150 -13.60 9.32 3.83
C ILE A 150 -14.35 8.39 2.87
N THR A 151 -13.89 8.30 1.63
CA THR A 151 -14.59 7.49 0.61
C THR A 151 -14.50 5.99 0.89
N LYS A 152 -13.70 5.55 1.89
CA LYS A 152 -13.50 4.14 2.24
C LYS A 152 -13.17 3.24 1.03
N LYS A 153 -12.63 3.83 -0.02
CA LYS A 153 -12.19 3.07 -1.20
C LYS A 153 -10.92 2.29 -0.87
N LYS A 154 -11.10 1.20 -0.11
CA LYS A 154 -10.04 0.18 -0.02
C LYS A 154 -9.99 -0.54 -1.36
N PRO A 155 -8.80 -0.75 -1.93
CA PRO A 155 -8.70 -1.60 -3.12
C PRO A 155 -9.21 -3.00 -2.77
N ILE A 156 -10.18 -3.47 -3.52
CA ILE A 156 -10.74 -4.83 -3.39
C ILE A 156 -10.14 -5.65 -4.53
N LEU A 157 -9.54 -6.78 -4.19
CA LEU A 157 -9.14 -7.75 -5.20
C LEU A 157 -10.38 -8.49 -5.71
N GLU A 158 -10.83 -8.16 -6.91
CA GLU A 158 -11.88 -8.87 -7.61
C GLU A 158 -11.23 -9.89 -8.57
N LEU A 159 -11.46 -11.17 -8.31
CA LEU A 159 -11.06 -12.24 -9.22
C LEU A 159 -12.16 -12.43 -10.26
N ALA A 160 -11.80 -12.29 -11.54
CA ALA A 160 -12.70 -12.58 -12.64
C ALA A 160 -13.30 -13.99 -12.50
N ASP A 161 -14.50 -14.19 -13.01
CA ASP A 161 -15.13 -15.51 -13.01
C ASP A 161 -14.58 -16.37 -14.15
N LYS A 162 -13.35 -16.85 -13.99
CA LYS A 162 -12.64 -17.72 -14.90
C LYS A 162 -12.77 -19.17 -14.47
N LYS A 163 -12.75 -20.08 -15.46
CA LYS A 163 -13.00 -21.51 -15.22
C LYS A 163 -11.87 -22.20 -14.48
N ASN A 164 -10.63 -21.76 -14.68
CA ASN A 164 -9.47 -22.36 -14.03
C ASN A 164 -8.30 -21.36 -13.91
N PHE A 165 -7.27 -21.74 -13.16
CA PHE A 165 -6.09 -20.94 -12.90
C PHE A 165 -5.36 -20.46 -14.18
N TYR A 166 -5.27 -21.31 -15.20
CA TYR A 166 -4.52 -20.99 -16.43
C TYR A 166 -5.16 -19.91 -17.30
N GLU A 167 -6.42 -19.56 -17.05
CA GLU A 167 -7.11 -18.47 -17.75
C GLU A 167 -6.70 -17.06 -17.25
N TYR A 168 -5.89 -16.99 -16.18
CA TYR A 168 -5.35 -15.74 -15.64
C TYR A 168 -3.94 -15.40 -16.16
N SER A 169 -3.33 -16.26 -16.95
CA SER A 169 -1.97 -16.09 -17.51
C SER A 169 -1.95 -15.30 -18.81
#